data_96ccb185c65888c3432983655ed64e3d
#
_entry.id   96ccb185c65888c3432983655ed64e3d
#
_cell.length_a   1.000
_cell.length_b   1.000
_cell.length_c   1.000
_cell.angle_alpha   90.00
_cell.angle_beta   90.00
_cell.angle_gamma   90.00
#
_symmetry.space_group_name_H-M   'P 1'
#
loop_
_entity.id
_entity.type
_entity.pdbx_description
1 polymer ?
#
loop_
_entity_poly.entity_id
_entity_poly.type
_entity_poly.pdbx_seq_one_letter_code
_entity_poly.pdbx_strand_id
1 'polypeptide(L)'
;MVVAAPECATGTPGDPRLGCRAPFLARRGASRARTTLWTVLTPLALAVVALALLLALWAAAFALRDRAVVLRQLWGAAVVEAALVVQAIVAVAVVVGGAGVDEPATFWGYVACSLIVLPIAAAWAFAERTRWSSVVLLVAAVTVAFLQWRLLQVWGAP
;
A
#
# COMPACT_ATOMS: atom_id res chain seq x y z
N MET A 1 -22.04 -12.34 13.63
CA MET A 1 -21.98 -12.96 12.30
C MET A 1 -21.38 -14.34 12.48
N VAL A 2 -22.22 -15.38 12.40
CA VAL A 2 -21.85 -16.76 12.76
C VAL A 2 -21.00 -17.35 11.63
N VAL A 3 -19.74 -17.66 11.92
CA VAL A 3 -18.86 -18.38 11.00
C VAL A 3 -19.31 -19.82 10.97
N ALA A 4 -19.93 -20.24 9.86
CA ALA A 4 -20.29 -21.61 9.63
C ALA A 4 -19.01 -22.47 9.55
N ALA A 5 -18.93 -23.50 10.38
CA ALA A 5 -17.90 -24.52 10.31
C ALA A 5 -17.98 -25.23 8.95
N PRO A 6 -16.88 -25.58 8.29
CA PRO A 6 -16.90 -26.34 7.08
C PRO A 6 -17.37 -27.76 7.41
N GLU A 7 -18.59 -28.11 6.95
CA GLU A 7 -19.07 -29.50 6.96
C GLU A 7 -18.10 -30.35 6.13
N CYS A 8 -17.50 -31.34 6.78
CA CYS A 8 -16.85 -32.45 6.09
C CYS A 8 -17.92 -33.22 5.34
N ALA A 9 -18.05 -32.97 4.03
CA ALA A 9 -18.92 -33.78 3.17
C ALA A 9 -18.50 -35.24 3.24
N THR A 10 -19.45 -36.08 3.55
CA THR A 10 -19.38 -37.55 3.68
C THR A 10 -18.77 -38.18 2.43
N GLY A 11 -17.47 -38.42 2.49
CA GLY A 11 -16.79 -39.29 1.52
C GLY A 11 -17.13 -40.75 1.76
N THR A 12 -17.28 -41.51 0.69
CA THR A 12 -17.55 -42.93 0.59
C THR A 12 -16.78 -43.77 1.64
N PRO A 13 -17.39 -44.81 2.24
CA PRO A 13 -16.80 -45.63 3.30
C PRO A 13 -15.65 -46.49 2.74
N GLY A 14 -14.40 -46.01 2.86
CA GLY A 14 -13.26 -46.81 2.40
C GLY A 14 -11.88 -46.28 2.75
N ASP A 15 -11.65 -44.95 2.86
CA ASP A 15 -10.34 -44.46 3.23
C ASP A 15 -10.39 -43.12 4.00
N PRO A 16 -10.29 -43.15 5.34
CA PRO A 16 -10.31 -41.97 6.17
C PRO A 16 -9.04 -41.09 6.04
N ARG A 17 -8.03 -41.51 5.26
CA ARG A 17 -6.74 -40.82 5.16
C ARG A 17 -6.65 -39.85 4.00
N LEU A 18 -7.51 -39.96 2.97
CA LEU A 18 -7.48 -39.12 1.77
C LEU A 18 -8.29 -37.81 1.90
N GLY A 19 -9.36 -37.80 2.70
CA GLY A 19 -10.26 -36.64 2.81
C GLY A 19 -9.70 -35.41 3.54
N CYS A 20 -8.71 -35.58 4.43
CA CYS A 20 -8.20 -34.49 5.26
C CYS A 20 -6.89 -33.86 4.78
N ARG A 21 -6.25 -34.39 3.73
CA ARG A 21 -4.96 -33.86 3.25
C ARG A 21 -5.08 -32.64 2.36
N ALA A 22 -6.11 -32.51 1.56
CA ALA A 22 -6.29 -31.40 0.63
C ALA A 22 -6.43 -30.03 1.33
N PRO A 23 -7.25 -29.85 2.38
CA PRO A 23 -7.35 -28.56 3.06
C PRO A 23 -6.08 -28.19 3.84
N PHE A 24 -5.31 -29.18 4.30
CA PHE A 24 -4.07 -28.93 5.05
C PHE A 24 -2.93 -28.40 4.17
N LEU A 25 -2.80 -28.88 2.94
CA LEU A 25 -1.78 -28.43 1.98
C LEU A 25 -2.12 -27.04 1.43
N ALA A 26 -3.40 -26.76 1.17
CA ALA A 26 -3.88 -25.46 0.76
C ALA A 26 -3.63 -24.40 1.85
N ARG A 27 -3.85 -24.74 3.11
CA ARG A 27 -3.58 -23.86 4.25
C ARG A 27 -2.08 -23.56 4.43
N ARG A 28 -1.19 -24.51 4.18
CA ARG A 28 0.27 -24.29 4.22
C ARG A 28 0.77 -23.40 3.09
N GLY A 29 0.18 -23.48 1.90
CA GLY A 29 0.48 -22.60 0.77
C GLY A 29 0.08 -21.16 1.06
N ALA A 30 -1.12 -20.94 1.58
CA ALA A 30 -1.62 -19.63 1.94
C ALA A 30 -0.79 -18.96 3.06
N SER A 31 -0.34 -19.72 4.06
CA SER A 31 0.50 -19.15 5.13
C SER A 31 1.89 -18.74 4.64
N ARG A 32 2.52 -19.49 3.74
CA ARG A 32 3.80 -19.12 3.14
C ARG A 32 3.70 -17.88 2.26
N ALA A 33 2.68 -17.78 1.42
CA ALA A 33 2.43 -16.61 0.59
C ALA A 33 2.21 -15.36 1.45
N ARG A 34 1.45 -15.47 2.52
CA ARG A 34 1.21 -14.38 3.48
C ARG A 34 2.54 -13.93 4.15
N THR A 35 3.39 -14.86 4.60
CA THR A 35 4.69 -14.53 5.22
C THR A 35 5.62 -13.80 4.24
N THR A 36 5.67 -14.22 2.97
CA THR A 36 6.50 -13.57 1.94
C THR A 36 6.01 -12.15 1.66
N LEU A 37 4.69 -11.92 1.63
CA LEU A 37 4.09 -10.59 1.52
C LEU A 37 4.58 -9.63 2.60
N TRP A 38 4.51 -10.07 3.86
CA TRP A 38 4.95 -9.27 5.00
C TRP A 38 6.41 -8.89 4.90
N THR A 39 7.26 -9.83 4.56
CA THR A 39 8.72 -9.64 4.53
C THR A 39 9.15 -8.65 3.46
N VAL A 40 8.45 -8.58 2.33
CA VAL A 40 8.83 -7.72 1.20
C VAL A 40 8.09 -6.38 1.21
N LEU A 41 6.78 -6.39 1.46
CA LEU A 41 5.95 -5.18 1.34
C LEU A 41 6.03 -4.26 2.55
N THR A 42 6.23 -4.80 3.75
CA THR A 42 6.36 -3.97 4.97
C THR A 42 7.56 -3.02 4.91
N PRO A 43 8.80 -3.47 4.61
CA PRO A 43 9.94 -2.55 4.53
C PRO A 43 9.78 -1.54 3.38
N LEU A 44 9.18 -1.96 2.26
CA LEU A 44 8.91 -1.06 1.14
C LEU A 44 7.89 0.02 1.51
N ALA A 45 6.80 -0.34 2.17
CA ALA A 45 5.79 0.62 2.64
C ALA A 45 6.37 1.57 3.69
N LEU A 46 7.20 1.09 4.62
CA LEU A 46 7.89 1.94 5.60
C LEU A 46 8.86 2.91 4.92
N ALA A 47 9.57 2.47 3.90
CA ALA A 47 10.44 3.33 3.10
C ALA A 47 9.64 4.45 2.41
N VAL A 48 8.48 4.12 1.83
CA VAL A 48 7.59 5.12 1.20
C VAL A 48 7.05 6.10 2.25
N VAL A 49 6.64 5.63 3.43
CA VAL A 49 6.22 6.51 4.53
C VAL A 49 7.35 7.48 4.92
N ALA A 50 8.56 6.98 5.09
CA ALA A 50 9.71 7.81 5.44
C ALA A 50 10.01 8.86 4.36
N LEU A 51 10.01 8.46 3.07
CA LEU A 51 10.21 9.39 1.95
C LEU A 51 9.10 10.44 1.87
N ALA A 52 7.84 10.05 2.06
CA ALA A 52 6.71 10.97 2.06
C ALA A 52 6.78 11.97 3.23
N LEU A 53 7.18 11.53 4.43
CA LEU A 53 7.39 12.41 5.58
C LEU A 53 8.56 13.37 5.37
N LEU A 54 9.66 12.92 4.78
CA LEU A 54 10.79 13.78 4.42
C LEU A 54 10.37 14.86 3.41
N LEU A 55 9.60 14.48 2.39
CA LEU A 55 9.03 15.42 1.43
C LEU A 55 8.08 16.41 2.10
N ALA A 56 7.24 15.94 3.03
CA ALA A 56 6.33 16.79 3.80
C ALA A 56 7.09 17.82 4.65
N LEU A 57 8.12 17.39 5.38
CA LEU A 57 8.98 18.29 6.16
C LEU A 57 9.67 19.32 5.29
N TRP A 58 10.17 18.90 4.12
CA TRP A 58 10.79 19.80 3.17
C TRP A 58 9.79 20.83 2.63
N ALA A 59 8.59 20.39 2.22
CA ALA A 59 7.53 21.28 1.76
C ALA A 59 7.05 22.23 2.88
N ALA A 60 6.95 21.76 4.12
CA ALA A 60 6.63 22.60 5.29
C ALA A 60 7.67 23.69 5.51
N ALA A 61 8.96 23.36 5.42
CA ALA A 61 10.04 24.36 5.59
C ALA A 61 9.98 25.46 4.52
N PHE A 62 9.56 25.15 3.29
CA PHE A 62 9.36 26.15 2.24
C PHE A 62 8.07 26.94 2.44
N ALA A 63 6.98 26.30 2.84
CA ALA A 63 5.73 26.99 3.17
C ALA A 63 5.91 28.02 4.29
N LEU A 64 6.66 27.66 5.36
CA LEU A 64 6.99 28.56 6.48
C LEU A 64 7.90 29.72 6.09
N ARG A 65 8.69 29.57 5.01
CA ARG A 65 9.57 30.60 4.49
C ARG A 65 8.92 31.43 3.38
N ASP A 66 7.62 31.33 3.19
CA ASP A 66 6.85 31.99 2.13
C ASP A 66 7.43 31.77 0.72
N ARG A 67 8.02 30.59 0.47
CA ARG A 67 8.60 30.23 -0.82
C ARG A 67 7.70 29.29 -1.59
N ALA A 68 7.56 29.53 -2.89
CA ALA A 68 6.91 28.60 -3.82
C ALA A 68 7.74 27.33 -3.99
N VAL A 69 7.06 26.24 -4.42
CA VAL A 69 7.70 24.96 -4.77
C VAL A 69 8.82 25.18 -5.79
N VAL A 70 9.98 24.64 -5.50
CA VAL A 70 11.13 24.63 -6.42
C VAL A 70 11.14 23.30 -7.17
N LEU A 71 11.72 23.32 -8.37
CA LEU A 71 11.86 22.11 -9.22
C LEU A 71 12.45 20.91 -8.46
N ARG A 72 13.37 21.15 -7.52
CA ARG A 72 13.96 20.10 -6.67
C ARG A 72 12.93 19.39 -5.78
N GLN A 73 11.89 20.09 -5.31
CA GLN A 73 10.80 19.45 -4.54
C GLN A 73 9.92 18.57 -5.43
N LEU A 74 9.69 18.99 -6.68
CA LEU A 74 8.97 18.16 -7.64
C LEU A 74 9.75 16.91 -8.01
N TRP A 75 11.08 16.96 -8.07
CA TRP A 75 11.92 15.77 -8.18
C TRP A 75 11.78 14.86 -6.94
N GLY A 76 11.70 15.44 -5.74
CA GLY A 76 11.40 14.69 -4.51
C GLY A 76 10.04 13.99 -4.57
N ALA A 77 9.00 14.69 -5.06
CA ALA A 77 7.68 14.08 -5.27
C ALA A 77 7.72 12.96 -6.32
N ALA A 78 8.47 13.14 -7.41
CA ALA A 78 8.66 12.10 -8.43
C ALA A 78 9.36 10.84 -7.88
N VAL A 79 10.31 10.99 -6.96
CA VAL A 79 10.96 9.85 -6.28
C VAL A 79 9.97 9.09 -5.41
N VAL A 80 9.13 9.80 -4.64
CA VAL A 80 8.07 9.17 -3.84
C VAL A 80 7.07 8.46 -4.74
N GLU A 81 6.67 9.07 -5.84
CA GLU A 81 5.75 8.49 -6.82
C GLU A 81 6.34 7.22 -7.47
N ALA A 82 7.61 7.27 -7.87
CA ALA A 82 8.30 6.08 -8.39
C ALA A 82 8.33 4.93 -7.37
N ALA A 83 8.56 5.22 -6.10
CA ALA A 83 8.52 4.22 -5.03
C ALA A 83 7.11 3.63 -4.84
N LEU A 84 6.05 4.46 -4.95
CA LEU A 84 4.65 4.00 -4.93
C LEU A 84 4.33 3.10 -6.12
N VAL A 85 4.79 3.45 -7.33
CA VAL A 85 4.62 2.61 -8.52
C VAL A 85 5.31 1.27 -8.37
N VAL A 86 6.56 1.25 -7.88
CA VAL A 86 7.29 0.01 -7.60
C VAL A 86 6.53 -0.83 -6.57
N GLN A 87 6.02 -0.24 -5.51
CA GLN A 87 5.21 -0.92 -4.50
C GLN A 87 3.93 -1.52 -5.11
N ALA A 88 3.24 -0.78 -5.98
CA ALA A 88 2.05 -1.27 -6.66
C ALA A 88 2.36 -2.45 -7.59
N ILE A 89 3.45 -2.38 -8.35
CA ILE A 89 3.90 -3.49 -9.22
C ILE A 89 4.22 -4.75 -8.39
N VAL A 90 4.95 -4.59 -7.29
CA VAL A 90 5.27 -5.70 -6.38
C VAL A 90 4.00 -6.29 -5.79
N ALA A 91 3.04 -5.46 -5.37
CA ALA A 91 1.75 -5.90 -4.85
C ALA A 91 0.96 -6.71 -5.89
N VAL A 92 0.89 -6.24 -7.16
CA VAL A 92 0.27 -6.98 -8.27
C VAL A 92 0.96 -8.33 -8.47
N ALA A 93 2.29 -8.36 -8.56
CA ALA A 93 3.05 -9.59 -8.80
C ALA A 93 2.79 -10.63 -7.71
N VAL A 94 2.68 -10.20 -6.46
CA VAL A 94 2.44 -11.08 -5.33
C VAL A 94 0.99 -11.59 -5.31
N VAL A 95 0.01 -10.75 -5.62
CA VAL A 95 -1.40 -11.16 -5.73
C VAL A 95 -1.60 -12.14 -6.88
N VAL A 96 -0.98 -11.88 -8.04
CA VAL A 96 -1.01 -12.81 -9.20
C VAL A 96 -0.32 -14.13 -8.85
N GLY A 97 0.72 -14.10 -8.01
CA GLY A 97 1.41 -15.29 -7.48
C GLY A 97 0.58 -16.14 -6.51
N GLY A 98 -0.71 -15.79 -6.28
CA GLY A 98 -1.66 -16.58 -5.48
C GLY A 98 -1.76 -16.17 -4.02
N ALA A 99 -1.22 -15.01 -3.65
CA ALA A 99 -1.44 -14.44 -2.31
C ALA A 99 -2.83 -13.80 -2.25
N GLY A 100 -3.71 -14.34 -1.43
CA GLY A 100 -5.03 -13.76 -1.20
C GLY A 100 -4.95 -12.47 -0.39
N VAL A 101 -5.71 -11.46 -0.81
CA VAL A 101 -5.96 -10.23 -0.04
C VAL A 101 -7.33 -10.39 0.61
N ASP A 102 -7.43 -10.20 1.92
CA ASP A 102 -8.69 -10.42 2.66
C ASP A 102 -9.78 -9.42 2.19
N GLU A 103 -9.42 -8.17 1.88
CA GLU A 103 -10.33 -7.15 1.34
C GLU A 103 -9.73 -6.47 0.10
N PRO A 104 -9.87 -7.07 -1.09
CA PRO A 104 -9.21 -6.58 -2.30
C PRO A 104 -9.69 -5.17 -2.71
N ALA A 105 -10.96 -4.85 -2.54
CA ALA A 105 -11.50 -3.55 -2.91
C ALA A 105 -10.88 -2.41 -2.08
N THR A 106 -10.78 -2.59 -0.78
CA THR A 106 -10.16 -1.62 0.14
C THR A 106 -8.68 -1.45 -0.17
N PHE A 107 -7.98 -2.56 -0.37
CA PHE A 107 -6.54 -2.54 -0.68
C PHE A 107 -6.23 -1.76 -1.96
N TRP A 108 -6.88 -2.13 -3.08
CA TRP A 108 -6.67 -1.47 -4.37
C TRP A 108 -7.13 -0.02 -4.37
N GLY A 109 -8.17 0.30 -3.59
CA GLY A 109 -8.60 1.68 -3.36
C GLY A 109 -7.50 2.54 -2.74
N TYR A 110 -6.84 2.08 -1.69
CA TYR A 110 -5.72 2.79 -1.06
C TYR A 110 -4.52 2.93 -2.00
N VAL A 111 -4.18 1.89 -2.75
CA VAL A 111 -3.09 1.93 -3.75
C VAL A 111 -3.39 2.97 -4.83
N ALA A 112 -4.59 2.95 -5.41
CA ALA A 112 -5.00 3.89 -6.45
C ALA A 112 -5.02 5.34 -5.93
N CYS A 113 -5.60 5.59 -4.76
CA CYS A 113 -5.60 6.91 -4.15
C CYS A 113 -4.18 7.43 -3.91
N SER A 114 -3.28 6.58 -3.41
CA SER A 114 -1.87 6.96 -3.18
C SER A 114 -1.16 7.37 -4.46
N LEU A 115 -1.42 6.68 -5.58
CA LEU A 115 -0.82 6.96 -6.88
C LEU A 115 -1.39 8.22 -7.57
N ILE A 116 -2.59 8.67 -7.20
CA ILE A 116 -3.25 9.80 -7.85
C ILE A 116 -2.97 11.12 -7.11
N VAL A 117 -2.83 11.09 -5.79
CA VAL A 117 -2.73 12.30 -4.95
C VAL A 117 -1.50 13.14 -5.28
N LEU A 118 -0.31 12.53 -5.41
CA LEU A 118 0.93 13.26 -5.69
C LEU A 118 0.99 13.87 -7.09
N PRO A 119 0.62 13.17 -8.19
CA PRO A 119 0.56 13.77 -9.51
C PRO A 119 -0.41 14.95 -9.60
N ILE A 120 -1.58 14.87 -8.96
CA ILE A 120 -2.53 15.99 -8.91
C ILE A 120 -1.91 17.19 -8.17
N ALA A 121 -1.30 16.95 -7.01
CA ALA A 121 -0.63 18.02 -6.25
C ALA A 121 0.54 18.65 -7.03
N ALA A 122 1.31 17.83 -7.76
CA ALA A 122 2.39 18.31 -8.62
C ALA A 122 1.87 19.15 -9.78
N ALA A 123 0.80 18.70 -10.46
CA ALA A 123 0.17 19.45 -11.53
C ALA A 123 -0.37 20.81 -11.05
N TRP A 124 -0.99 20.82 -9.88
CA TRP A 124 -1.43 22.07 -9.25
C TRP A 124 -0.26 23.01 -8.95
N ALA A 125 0.84 22.46 -8.41
CA ALA A 125 2.05 23.22 -8.10
C ALA A 125 2.71 23.82 -9.34
N PHE A 126 2.55 23.23 -10.53
CA PHE A 126 2.98 23.80 -11.79
C PHE A 126 2.09 24.96 -12.27
N ALA A 127 0.77 24.84 -12.02
CA ALA A 127 -0.19 25.86 -12.43
C ALA A 127 -0.11 27.12 -11.56
N GLU A 128 0.14 26.95 -10.27
CA GLU A 128 0.15 28.04 -9.29
C GLU A 128 1.51 28.17 -8.60
N ARG A 129 2.28 29.19 -8.98
CA ARG A 129 3.63 29.47 -8.45
C ARG A 129 3.60 30.39 -7.23
N THR A 130 2.69 30.14 -6.30
CA THR A 130 2.58 30.87 -5.03
C THR A 130 3.02 29.98 -3.86
N ARG A 131 3.11 30.55 -2.66
CA ARG A 131 3.36 29.77 -1.43
C ARG A 131 2.33 28.65 -1.22
N TRP A 132 1.12 28.80 -1.75
CA TRP A 132 0.05 27.80 -1.67
C TRP A 132 0.44 26.48 -2.33
N SER A 133 1.28 26.51 -3.37
CA SER A 133 1.78 25.28 -3.99
C SER A 133 2.59 24.41 -3.01
N SER A 134 3.39 25.03 -2.12
CA SER A 134 4.11 24.30 -1.07
C SER A 134 3.17 23.69 -0.02
N VAL A 135 2.08 24.39 0.32
CA VAL A 135 1.05 23.87 1.24
C VAL A 135 0.32 22.70 0.62
N VAL A 136 -0.06 22.78 -0.65
CA VAL A 136 -0.72 21.66 -1.36
C VAL A 136 0.20 20.43 -1.41
N LEU A 137 1.47 20.62 -1.73
CA LEU A 137 2.44 19.51 -1.76
C LEU A 137 2.66 18.91 -0.36
N LEU A 138 2.69 19.73 0.69
CA LEU A 138 2.74 19.28 2.08
C LEU A 138 1.55 18.39 2.43
N VAL A 139 0.33 18.88 2.16
CA VAL A 139 -0.91 18.14 2.44
C VAL A 139 -0.93 16.82 1.68
N ALA A 140 -0.57 16.83 0.40
CA ALA A 140 -0.50 15.61 -0.42
C ALA A 140 0.50 14.60 0.15
N ALA A 141 1.70 15.03 0.52
CA ALA A 141 2.73 14.16 1.09
C ALA A 141 2.31 13.55 2.44
N VAL A 142 1.67 14.32 3.32
CA VAL A 142 1.10 13.83 4.59
C VAL A 142 -0.03 12.85 4.33
N THR A 143 -0.90 13.14 3.35
CA THR A 143 -2.00 12.23 2.96
C THR A 143 -1.45 10.89 2.48
N VAL A 144 -0.42 10.89 1.62
CA VAL A 144 0.22 9.66 1.16
C VAL A 144 0.84 8.88 2.32
N ALA A 145 1.56 9.55 3.24
CA ALA A 145 2.11 8.90 4.42
C ALA A 145 1.01 8.24 5.27
N PHE A 146 -0.13 8.92 5.46
CA PHE A 146 -1.27 8.39 6.19
C PHE A 146 -1.92 7.20 5.47
N LEU A 147 -2.12 7.27 4.15
CA LEU A 147 -2.67 6.17 3.36
C LEU A 147 -1.77 4.92 3.43
N GLN A 148 -0.46 5.10 3.36
CA GLN A 148 0.51 4.02 3.51
C GLN A 148 0.49 3.41 4.92
N TRP A 149 0.37 4.24 5.94
CA TRP A 149 0.19 3.76 7.32
C TRP A 149 -1.09 2.94 7.48
N ARG A 150 -2.20 3.39 6.90
CA ARG A 150 -3.47 2.63 6.91
C ARG A 150 -3.36 1.33 6.13
N LEU A 151 -2.65 1.34 5.01
CA LEU A 151 -2.38 0.13 4.22
C LEU A 151 -1.65 -0.92 5.06
N LEU A 152 -0.65 -0.50 5.84
CA LEU A 152 0.06 -1.37 6.78
C LEU A 152 -0.88 -1.93 7.87
N GLN A 153 -1.83 -1.14 8.38
CA GLN A 153 -2.81 -1.60 9.37
C GLN A 153 -3.79 -2.61 8.78
N VAL A 154 -4.30 -2.37 7.56
CA VAL A 154 -5.22 -3.30 6.88
C VAL A 154 -4.53 -4.64 6.58
N TRP A 155 -3.25 -4.61 6.28
CA TRP A 155 -2.47 -5.83 6.06
C TRP A 155 -2.00 -6.49 7.35
N GLY A 156 -1.85 -5.71 8.43
CA GLY A 156 -1.34 -6.12 9.70
C GLY A 156 -2.37 -6.55 10.72
N ALA A 157 -3.65 -6.45 10.40
CA ALA A 157 -4.69 -6.94 11.29
C ALA A 157 -4.62 -8.48 11.39
N PRO A 158 -4.38 -9.05 12.58
CA PRO A 158 -4.42 -10.47 12.82
C PRO A 158 -5.85 -11.02 12.71
#